data_f59ff3e1211cd39065703f031f3ccdee
#
_entry.id   f59ff3e1211cd39065703f031f3ccdee
#
_cell.length_a   1.000
_cell.length_b   1.000
_cell.length_c   1.000
_cell.angle_alpha   90.00
_cell.angle_beta   90.00
_cell.angle_gamma   90.00
#
_symmetry.space_group_name_H-M   'P 1'
#
loop_
_entity.id
_entity.type
_entity.pdbx_description
1 polymer ?
#
loop_
_entity_poly.entity_id
_entity_poly.type
_entity_poly.pdbx_seq_one_letter_code
_entity_poly.pdbx_strand_id
1 'polypeptide(L)'
;GSEMCIRDRVYLYADFLSKLFAETDNFSKYVLNAVLEDENAYILKYGHKKLGSHYDEALNMELDTLNELAAVRSDDVKKSLRLENESLPGWTTEKADIKSIYLSRIKNISKTGYGIWAKYHVFIIKNGDIVPVKYPDTQKLSDFSGYERERSEVIDNTKALLKGEPCNNVLLYG
;
A
#
# COMPACT_ATOMS: atom_id res chain seq x y z
N GLY A 1 -19.37 29.85 -17.41
CA GLY A 1 -18.36 29.27 -16.50
C GLY A 1 -17.09 30.07 -16.63
N SER A 2 -16.57 30.59 -15.52
CA SER A 2 -15.30 31.34 -15.50
C SER A 2 -14.17 30.38 -15.90
N GLU A 3 -13.48 30.66 -17.01
CA GLU A 3 -12.26 29.93 -17.36
C GLU A 3 -11.20 30.16 -16.28
N MET A 4 -10.67 29.09 -15.72
CA MET A 4 -9.58 29.13 -14.74
C MET A 4 -8.35 29.78 -15.37
N CYS A 5 -7.76 30.79 -14.74
CA CYS A 5 -6.62 31.50 -15.29
C CYS A 5 -5.36 30.60 -15.31
N ILE A 6 -4.37 30.95 -16.14
CA ILE A 6 -3.15 30.16 -16.29
C ILE A 6 -2.40 30.02 -14.96
N ARG A 7 -2.41 31.05 -14.14
CA ARG A 7 -1.76 31.06 -12.81
C ARG A 7 -2.38 30.03 -11.88
N ASP A 8 -3.71 29.89 -11.88
CA ASP A 8 -4.40 28.91 -11.04
C ASP A 8 -4.10 27.50 -11.51
N ARG A 9 -3.99 27.27 -12.81
CA ARG A 9 -3.61 25.97 -13.38
C ARG A 9 -2.18 25.59 -13.02
N VAL A 10 -1.23 26.53 -13.09
CA VAL A 10 0.15 26.34 -12.63
C VAL A 10 0.19 25.98 -11.14
N TYR A 11 -0.56 26.70 -10.33
CA TYR A 11 -0.62 26.44 -8.90
C TYR A 11 -1.15 25.03 -8.59
N LEU A 12 -2.25 24.62 -9.21
CA LEU A 12 -2.82 23.27 -9.02
C LEU A 12 -1.87 22.17 -9.47
N TYR A 13 -1.19 22.36 -10.59
CA TYR A 13 -0.21 21.42 -11.08
C TYR A 13 1.00 21.30 -10.11
N ALA A 14 1.51 22.42 -9.62
CA ALA A 14 2.62 22.46 -8.68
C ALA A 14 2.25 21.85 -7.32
N ASP A 15 1.04 22.10 -6.81
CA ASP A 15 0.53 21.49 -5.57
C ASP A 15 0.43 19.97 -5.71
N PHE A 16 -0.08 19.49 -6.84
CA PHE A 16 -0.11 18.05 -7.14
C PHE A 16 1.29 17.45 -7.16
N LEU A 17 2.26 18.08 -7.85
CA LEU A 17 3.64 17.61 -7.90
C LEU A 17 4.28 17.56 -6.51
N SER A 18 4.05 18.57 -5.69
CA SER A 18 4.58 18.62 -4.32
C SER A 18 4.10 17.43 -3.49
N LYS A 19 2.82 17.05 -3.63
CA LYS A 19 2.25 15.89 -2.93
C LYS A 19 2.79 14.58 -3.49
N LEU A 20 2.89 14.44 -4.81
CA LEU A 20 3.45 13.25 -5.44
C LEU A 20 4.92 13.04 -5.04
N PHE A 21 5.74 14.09 -5.12
CA PHE A 21 7.18 14.01 -4.84
C PHE A 21 7.50 13.85 -3.35
N ALA A 22 6.55 14.10 -2.46
CA ALA A 22 6.69 13.73 -1.06
C ALA A 22 6.77 12.20 -0.85
N GLU A 23 6.27 11.42 -1.81
CA GLU A 23 6.27 9.95 -1.74
C GLU A 23 7.17 9.33 -2.81
N THR A 24 7.04 9.76 -4.07
CA THR A 24 7.78 9.22 -5.21
C THR A 24 7.69 10.17 -6.41
N ASP A 25 8.63 10.07 -7.33
CA ASP A 25 8.60 10.74 -8.64
C ASP A 25 7.91 9.90 -9.74
N ASN A 26 7.49 8.67 -9.40
CA ASN A 26 6.85 7.74 -10.31
C ASN A 26 5.35 7.64 -10.02
N PHE A 27 4.54 8.20 -10.92
CA PHE A 27 3.09 8.25 -10.75
C PHE A 27 2.43 6.87 -10.79
N SER A 28 2.94 5.96 -11.61
CA SER A 28 2.41 4.58 -11.67
C SER A 28 2.61 3.86 -10.34
N LYS A 29 3.76 4.03 -9.69
CA LYS A 29 4.03 3.49 -8.34
C LYS A 29 3.15 4.15 -7.28
N TYR A 30 2.95 5.47 -7.38
CA TYR A 30 2.06 6.18 -6.46
C TYR A 30 0.64 5.61 -6.49
N VAL A 31 0.06 5.47 -7.69
CA VAL A 31 -1.29 4.90 -7.85
C VAL A 31 -1.34 3.45 -7.36
N LEU A 32 -0.36 2.62 -7.72
CA LEU A 32 -0.29 1.24 -7.26
C LEU A 32 -0.26 1.15 -5.73
N ASN A 33 0.59 1.93 -5.08
CA ASN A 33 0.70 1.94 -3.62
C ASN A 33 -0.61 2.38 -2.96
N ALA A 34 -1.22 3.46 -3.45
CA ALA A 34 -2.50 3.93 -2.94
C ALA A 34 -3.59 2.84 -3.03
N VAL A 35 -3.67 2.15 -4.17
CA VAL A 35 -4.63 1.05 -4.39
C VAL A 35 -4.36 -0.13 -3.46
N LEU A 36 -3.09 -0.46 -3.22
CA LEU A 36 -2.72 -1.59 -2.37
C LEU A 36 -2.87 -1.27 -0.87
N GLU A 37 -2.81 -0.02 -0.47
CA GLU A 37 -2.96 0.42 0.91
C GLU A 37 -4.43 0.68 1.30
N ASP A 38 -5.31 0.84 0.32
CA ASP A 38 -6.72 1.11 0.56
C ASP A 38 -7.45 -0.09 1.17
N GLU A 39 -8.16 0.16 2.28
CA GLU A 39 -9.00 -0.82 2.97
C GLU A 39 -10.45 -0.72 2.47
N ASN A 40 -10.63 -0.99 1.19
CA ASN A 40 -11.94 -0.89 0.55
C ASN A 40 -12.86 -2.08 0.84
N ALA A 41 -14.12 -1.94 0.41
CA ALA A 41 -15.17 -2.95 0.64
C ALA A 41 -14.83 -4.32 0.01
N TYR A 42 -14.09 -4.36 -1.08
CA TYR A 42 -13.69 -5.61 -1.73
C TYR A 42 -12.71 -6.39 -0.85
N ILE A 43 -11.69 -5.72 -0.32
CA ILE A 43 -10.69 -6.32 0.58
C ILE A 43 -11.35 -6.83 1.85
N LEU A 44 -12.17 -6.01 2.49
CA LEU A 44 -12.84 -6.35 3.75
C LEU A 44 -13.82 -7.53 3.58
N LYS A 45 -14.50 -7.62 2.45
CA LYS A 45 -15.46 -8.71 2.19
C LYS A 45 -14.80 -9.98 1.65
N TYR A 46 -13.80 -9.86 0.81
CA TYR A 46 -13.10 -11.01 0.19
C TYR A 46 -12.39 -11.90 1.21
N GLY A 47 -11.92 -11.32 2.32
CA GLY A 47 -11.31 -12.07 3.43
C GLY A 47 -12.28 -13.04 4.11
N HIS A 48 -13.60 -12.90 3.88
CA HIS A 48 -14.64 -13.66 4.56
C HIS A 48 -15.54 -14.50 3.65
N LYS A 49 -15.75 -14.12 2.39
CA LYS A 49 -16.62 -14.86 1.44
C LYS A 49 -16.30 -14.51 -0.01
N LYS A 50 -16.50 -15.48 -0.92
CA LYS A 50 -16.57 -15.21 -2.36
C LYS A 50 -17.69 -14.20 -2.62
N LEU A 51 -17.37 -13.07 -3.23
CA LEU A 51 -18.34 -12.05 -3.64
C LEU A 51 -19.07 -12.54 -4.90
N GLY A 52 -20.29 -12.07 -5.11
CA GLY A 52 -21.07 -12.43 -6.30
C GLY A 52 -20.55 -11.72 -7.57
N SER A 53 -20.99 -12.19 -8.75
CA SER A 53 -20.53 -11.72 -10.06
C SER A 53 -20.55 -10.20 -10.25
N HIS A 54 -21.57 -9.51 -9.72
CA HIS A 54 -21.67 -8.05 -9.82
C HIS A 54 -20.52 -7.29 -9.11
N TYR A 55 -20.03 -7.83 -7.98
CA TYR A 55 -18.88 -7.26 -7.29
C TYR A 55 -17.59 -7.49 -8.08
N ASP A 56 -17.46 -8.66 -8.69
CA ASP A 56 -16.29 -9.00 -9.51
C ASP A 56 -16.26 -8.14 -10.79
N GLU A 57 -17.42 -7.89 -11.42
CA GLU A 57 -17.55 -6.99 -12.57
C GLU A 57 -17.18 -5.54 -12.20
N ALA A 58 -17.74 -5.00 -11.10
CA ALA A 58 -17.45 -3.66 -10.65
C ALA A 58 -15.97 -3.49 -10.30
N LEU A 59 -15.39 -4.44 -9.56
CA LEU A 59 -13.96 -4.44 -9.24
C LEU A 59 -13.08 -4.45 -10.50
N ASN A 60 -13.43 -5.28 -11.48
CA ASN A 60 -12.67 -5.33 -12.73
C ASN A 60 -12.71 -4.00 -13.49
N MET A 61 -13.87 -3.33 -13.55
CA MET A 61 -14.00 -2.02 -14.17
C MET A 61 -13.17 -0.95 -13.44
N GLU A 62 -13.20 -0.94 -12.12
CA GLU A 62 -12.40 -0.01 -11.31
C GLU A 62 -10.90 -0.23 -11.52
N LEU A 63 -10.45 -1.49 -11.53
CA LEU A 63 -9.04 -1.83 -11.74
C LEU A 63 -8.55 -1.48 -13.16
N ASP A 64 -9.41 -1.63 -14.18
CA ASP A 64 -9.09 -1.20 -15.54
C ASP A 64 -8.93 0.32 -15.60
N THR A 65 -9.84 1.08 -14.97
CA THR A 65 -9.74 2.54 -14.86
C THR A 65 -8.47 2.99 -14.13
N LEU A 66 -8.10 2.28 -13.05
CA LEU A 66 -6.86 2.56 -12.31
C LEU A 66 -5.59 2.25 -13.10
N ASN A 67 -5.62 1.22 -13.96
CA ASN A 67 -4.54 0.96 -14.91
C ASN A 67 -4.36 2.12 -15.90
N GLU A 68 -5.48 2.64 -16.45
CA GLU A 68 -5.44 3.80 -17.34
C GLU A 68 -4.92 5.05 -16.61
N LEU A 69 -5.41 5.30 -15.39
CA LEU A 69 -4.95 6.41 -14.56
C LEU A 69 -3.44 6.34 -14.30
N ALA A 70 -2.93 5.15 -13.93
CA ALA A 70 -1.51 4.97 -13.63
C ALA A 70 -0.58 5.18 -14.83
N ALA A 71 -1.13 5.12 -16.04
CA ALA A 71 -0.40 5.37 -17.29
C ALA A 71 -0.38 6.84 -17.72
N VAL A 72 -1.07 7.74 -17.00
CA VAL A 72 -1.17 9.15 -17.34
C VAL A 72 0.19 9.83 -17.23
N ARG A 73 0.63 10.44 -18.31
CA ARG A 73 1.92 11.14 -18.39
C ARG A 73 1.79 12.61 -18.00
N SER A 74 2.81 13.15 -17.39
CA SER A 74 2.87 14.56 -17.02
C SER A 74 2.67 15.49 -18.21
N ASP A 75 3.20 15.13 -19.39
CA ASP A 75 3.08 15.93 -20.60
C ASP A 75 1.63 15.98 -21.11
N ASP A 76 0.88 14.89 -21.00
CA ASP A 76 -0.54 14.86 -21.39
C ASP A 76 -1.38 15.76 -20.47
N VAL A 77 -1.06 15.78 -19.18
CA VAL A 77 -1.71 16.67 -18.22
C VAL A 77 -1.35 18.14 -18.47
N LYS A 78 -0.06 18.46 -18.71
CA LYS A 78 0.37 19.81 -19.08
C LYS A 78 -0.36 20.30 -20.32
N LYS A 79 -0.46 19.45 -21.34
CA LYS A 79 -1.19 19.77 -22.57
C LYS A 79 -2.67 20.02 -22.31
N SER A 80 -3.31 19.17 -21.56
CA SER A 80 -4.73 19.34 -21.18
C SER A 80 -4.98 20.62 -20.40
N LEU A 81 -4.03 21.04 -19.57
CA LEU A 81 -4.08 22.27 -18.80
C LEU A 81 -3.57 23.50 -19.56
N ARG A 82 -3.12 23.36 -20.82
CA ARG A 82 -2.49 24.40 -21.64
C ARG A 82 -1.28 25.04 -20.94
N LEU A 83 -0.40 24.17 -20.40
CA LEU A 83 0.82 24.53 -19.67
C LEU A 83 2.10 24.07 -20.40
N GLU A 84 2.02 23.74 -21.70
CA GLU A 84 3.15 23.19 -22.47
C GLU A 84 4.30 24.19 -22.58
N ASN A 85 4.00 25.47 -22.55
CA ASN A 85 4.99 26.55 -22.66
C ASN A 85 5.59 26.94 -21.30
N GLU A 86 5.08 26.38 -20.20
CA GLU A 86 5.58 26.64 -18.87
C GLU A 86 6.73 25.69 -18.53
N SER A 87 7.80 26.23 -17.96
CA SER A 87 8.95 25.44 -17.49
C SER A 87 8.61 24.73 -16.17
N LEU A 88 7.78 23.69 -16.24
CA LEU A 88 7.34 22.89 -15.10
C LEU A 88 7.94 21.50 -15.15
N PRO A 89 8.41 20.96 -13.99
CA PRO A 89 8.86 19.57 -13.93
C PRO A 89 7.71 18.60 -14.24
N GLY A 90 8.06 17.36 -14.53
CA GLY A 90 7.11 16.29 -14.76
C GLY A 90 7.40 15.10 -13.85
N TRP A 91 6.52 14.12 -13.87
CA TRP A 91 6.72 12.83 -13.21
C TRP A 91 7.06 11.75 -14.23
N THR A 92 7.59 10.63 -13.74
CA THR A 92 7.82 9.44 -14.53
C THR A 92 6.62 8.50 -14.47
N THR A 93 6.38 7.75 -15.54
CA THR A 93 5.39 6.68 -15.60
C THR A 93 6.05 5.41 -16.12
N GLU A 94 5.61 4.28 -15.65
CA GLU A 94 6.01 2.97 -16.14
C GLU A 94 4.75 2.10 -16.35
N LYS A 95 4.93 1.01 -17.08
CA LYS A 95 3.82 0.08 -17.29
C LYS A 95 3.56 -0.67 -15.99
N ALA A 96 2.47 -0.35 -15.32
CA ALA A 96 2.00 -1.05 -14.13
C ALA A 96 0.76 -1.88 -14.47
N ASP A 97 0.78 -3.17 -14.13
CA ASP A 97 -0.41 -4.03 -14.19
C ASP A 97 -1.05 -4.11 -12.81
N ILE A 98 -1.71 -3.02 -12.42
CA ILE A 98 -2.39 -2.89 -11.12
C ILE A 98 -3.41 -4.01 -10.95
N LYS A 99 -4.15 -4.32 -12.00
CA LYS A 99 -5.20 -5.35 -11.98
C LYS A 99 -4.66 -6.72 -11.59
N SER A 100 -3.63 -7.20 -12.29
CA SER A 100 -3.04 -8.51 -11.98
C SER A 100 -2.41 -8.54 -10.59
N ILE A 101 -1.73 -7.47 -10.19
CA ILE A 101 -1.11 -7.35 -8.86
C ILE A 101 -2.19 -7.39 -7.77
N TYR A 102 -3.24 -6.58 -7.91
CA TYR A 102 -4.33 -6.49 -6.93
C TYR A 102 -5.11 -7.81 -6.81
N LEU A 103 -5.48 -8.43 -7.94
CA LEU A 103 -6.21 -9.71 -7.93
C LEU A 103 -5.36 -10.85 -7.35
N SER A 104 -4.05 -10.87 -7.62
CA SER A 104 -3.13 -11.82 -6.99
C SER A 104 -3.07 -11.61 -5.47
N ARG A 105 -3.06 -10.34 -5.02
CA ARG A 105 -3.05 -10.00 -3.61
C ARG A 105 -4.34 -10.43 -2.89
N ILE A 106 -5.51 -10.18 -3.49
CA ILE A 106 -6.79 -10.63 -2.93
C ILE A 106 -6.82 -12.14 -2.74
N LYS A 107 -6.33 -12.92 -3.71
CA LYS A 107 -6.27 -14.40 -3.60
C LYS A 107 -5.43 -14.87 -2.41
N ASN A 108 -4.44 -14.10 -2.03
CA ASN A 108 -3.50 -14.42 -0.96
C ASN A 108 -3.72 -13.60 0.33
N ILE A 109 -4.84 -12.89 0.43
CA ILE A 109 -5.09 -11.90 1.49
C ILE A 109 -5.00 -12.49 2.91
N SER A 110 -5.41 -13.75 3.09
CA SER A 110 -5.31 -14.46 4.35
C SER A 110 -3.85 -14.70 4.82
N LYS A 111 -2.89 -14.65 3.88
CA LYS A 111 -1.46 -14.84 4.16
C LYS A 111 -0.69 -13.53 4.20
N THR A 112 -1.07 -12.57 3.36
CA THR A 112 -0.33 -11.32 3.17
C THR A 112 -0.89 -10.15 4.00
N GLY A 113 -2.12 -10.28 4.50
CA GLY A 113 -2.85 -9.17 5.11
C GLY A 113 -3.24 -8.09 4.10
N TYR A 114 -3.76 -6.96 4.58
CA TYR A 114 -4.17 -5.80 3.80
C TYR A 114 -3.86 -4.49 4.54
N GLY A 115 -3.95 -3.36 3.84
CA GLY A 115 -3.69 -2.05 4.43
C GLY A 115 -2.34 -1.96 5.12
N ILE A 116 -2.33 -1.40 6.32
CA ILE A 116 -1.12 -1.25 7.13
C ILE A 116 -0.48 -2.59 7.52
N TRP A 117 -1.27 -3.67 7.64
CA TRP A 117 -0.80 -5.02 7.99
C TRP A 117 0.04 -5.67 6.90
N ALA A 118 -0.19 -5.30 5.65
CA ALA A 118 0.60 -5.79 4.53
C ALA A 118 1.88 -4.98 4.30
N LYS A 119 1.87 -3.70 4.71
CA LYS A 119 2.98 -2.77 4.48
C LYS A 119 4.01 -2.82 5.60
N TYR A 120 3.56 -2.95 6.85
CA TYR A 120 4.41 -2.89 8.03
C TYR A 120 4.43 -4.23 8.75
N HIS A 121 5.56 -4.54 9.36
CA HIS A 121 5.77 -5.81 10.09
C HIS A 121 5.89 -5.60 11.61
N VAL A 122 6.05 -4.36 12.04
CA VAL A 122 6.19 -4.00 13.47
C VAL A 122 5.15 -2.95 13.81
N PHE A 123 4.46 -3.17 14.92
CA PHE A 123 3.40 -2.29 15.42
C PHE A 123 3.60 -2.05 16.91
N ILE A 124 3.17 -0.89 17.38
CA ILE A 124 3.13 -0.52 18.79
C ILE A 124 1.70 -0.11 19.16
N ILE A 125 1.37 -0.25 20.43
CA ILE A 125 0.13 0.30 20.98
C ILE A 125 0.45 1.69 21.54
N LYS A 126 -0.23 2.71 21.01
CA LYS A 126 -0.09 4.09 21.44
C LYS A 126 -1.48 4.67 21.70
N ASN A 127 -1.74 5.08 22.93
CA ASN A 127 -3.04 5.63 23.36
C ASN A 127 -4.25 4.69 23.09
N GLY A 128 -4.02 3.38 23.09
CA GLY A 128 -5.04 2.37 22.77
C GLY A 128 -5.14 1.97 21.31
N ASP A 129 -4.47 2.69 20.40
CA ASP A 129 -4.47 2.41 18.96
C ASP A 129 -3.23 1.61 18.55
N ILE A 130 -3.41 0.76 17.52
CA ILE A 130 -2.30 0.03 16.89
C ILE A 130 -1.66 0.92 15.83
N VAL A 131 -0.39 1.27 16.02
CA VAL A 131 0.34 2.19 15.15
C VAL A 131 1.51 1.46 14.50
N PRO A 132 1.69 1.53 13.17
CA PRO A 132 2.82 0.92 12.50
C PRO A 132 4.13 1.66 12.79
N VAL A 133 5.21 0.90 12.96
CA VAL A 133 6.57 1.43 13.06
C VAL A 133 7.17 1.50 11.65
N LYS A 134 7.35 2.72 11.13
CA LYS A 134 7.85 2.95 9.76
C LYS A 134 9.32 2.49 9.59
N TYR A 135 10.11 2.63 10.62
CA TYR A 135 11.54 2.30 10.65
C TYR A 135 11.82 1.42 11.87
N PRO A 136 11.44 0.13 11.82
CA PRO A 136 11.71 -0.77 12.93
C PRO A 136 13.20 -1.06 13.03
N ASP A 137 13.64 -1.47 14.23
CA ASP A 137 14.98 -2.02 14.40
C ASP A 137 15.14 -3.26 13.52
N THR A 138 16.29 -3.37 12.87
CA THR A 138 16.60 -4.46 11.92
C THR A 138 17.27 -5.65 12.60
N GLN A 139 17.35 -5.69 13.95
CA GLN A 139 17.92 -6.81 14.69
C GLN A 139 17.19 -8.12 14.36
N LYS A 140 17.98 -9.14 14.08
CA LYS A 140 17.49 -10.50 13.83
C LYS A 140 17.68 -11.36 15.07
N LEU A 141 16.88 -12.40 15.19
CA LEU A 141 17.06 -13.38 16.28
C LEU A 141 18.47 -14.01 16.31
N SER A 142 19.14 -14.08 15.15
CA SER A 142 20.54 -14.54 15.03
C SER A 142 21.55 -13.59 15.67
N ASP A 143 21.20 -12.33 15.86
CA ASP A 143 22.12 -11.30 16.34
C ASP A 143 22.23 -11.29 17.89
N PHE A 144 21.33 -12.03 18.55
CA PHE A 144 21.33 -12.20 19.99
C PHE A 144 22.22 -13.36 20.38
N SER A 145 23.16 -13.13 21.30
CA SER A 145 24.01 -14.16 21.92
C SER A 145 23.36 -14.69 23.19
N GLY A 146 23.41 -16.01 23.42
CA GLY A 146 22.86 -16.63 24.60
C GLY A 146 21.36 -16.89 24.55
N TYR A 147 20.86 -17.49 25.64
CA TYR A 147 19.44 -17.84 25.80
C TYR A 147 18.89 -18.74 24.69
N GLU A 148 19.73 -19.65 24.15
CA GLU A 148 19.37 -20.49 22.99
C GLU A 148 18.14 -21.35 23.28
N ARG A 149 18.03 -21.89 24.50
CA ARG A 149 16.89 -22.69 24.90
C ARG A 149 15.61 -21.88 24.94
N GLU A 150 15.61 -20.75 25.64
CA GLU A 150 14.47 -19.87 25.81
C GLU A 150 14.01 -19.30 24.46
N ARG A 151 14.97 -18.94 23.61
CA ARG A 151 14.66 -18.48 22.23
C ARG A 151 14.01 -19.60 21.43
N SER A 152 14.51 -20.83 21.50
CA SER A 152 13.92 -21.97 20.79
C SER A 152 12.49 -22.22 21.25
N GLU A 153 12.24 -22.21 22.56
CA GLU A 153 10.91 -22.40 23.14
C GLU A 153 9.93 -21.33 22.63
N VAL A 154 10.32 -20.05 22.57
CA VAL A 154 9.49 -18.94 22.03
C VAL A 154 9.24 -19.12 20.54
N ILE A 155 10.27 -19.45 19.77
CA ILE A 155 10.16 -19.65 18.32
C ILE A 155 9.22 -20.82 18.00
N ASP A 156 9.36 -21.94 18.71
CA ASP A 156 8.56 -23.13 18.45
C ASP A 156 7.09 -22.90 18.83
N ASN A 157 6.84 -22.23 19.95
CA ASN A 157 5.49 -21.82 20.34
C ASN A 157 4.86 -20.85 19.33
N THR A 158 5.64 -19.90 18.81
CA THR A 158 5.18 -18.97 17.76
C THR A 158 4.87 -19.70 16.45
N LYS A 159 5.71 -20.68 16.06
CA LYS A 159 5.46 -21.52 14.88
C LYS A 159 4.19 -22.35 15.03
N ALA A 160 3.92 -22.89 16.22
CA ALA A 160 2.70 -23.62 16.51
C ALA A 160 1.46 -22.72 16.32
N LEU A 161 1.50 -21.48 16.88
CA LEU A 161 0.45 -20.48 16.67
C LEU A 161 0.17 -20.23 15.18
N LEU A 162 1.23 -19.99 14.39
CA LEU A 162 1.09 -19.70 12.95
C LEU A 162 0.54 -20.88 12.14
N LYS A 163 0.72 -22.12 12.63
CA LYS A 163 0.16 -23.33 12.02
C LYS A 163 -1.27 -23.63 12.48
N GLY A 164 -1.78 -22.91 13.48
CA GLY A 164 -3.07 -23.22 14.12
C GLY A 164 -2.99 -24.45 15.06
N GLU A 165 -1.80 -24.83 15.51
CA GLU A 165 -1.56 -25.88 16.47
C GLU A 165 -1.74 -25.35 17.92
N PRO A 166 -1.98 -26.21 18.92
CA PRO A 166 -2.04 -25.77 20.31
C PRO A 166 -0.74 -25.05 20.72
N CYS A 167 -0.90 -23.85 21.28
CA CYS A 167 0.21 -23.01 21.74
C CYS A 167 -0.15 -22.29 23.05
N ASN A 168 0.86 -21.79 23.74
CA ASN A 168 0.71 -21.09 25.01
C ASN A 168 0.92 -19.59 24.84
N ASN A 169 0.35 -18.80 25.75
CA ASN A 169 0.71 -17.40 25.91
C ASN A 169 2.15 -17.30 26.42
N VAL A 170 2.91 -16.35 25.88
CA VAL A 170 4.31 -16.11 26.26
C VAL A 170 4.44 -14.71 26.83
N LEU A 171 5.05 -14.59 28.00
CA LEU A 171 5.45 -13.34 28.61
C LEU A 171 6.98 -13.28 28.64
N LEU A 172 7.56 -12.29 27.98
CA LEU A 172 8.98 -11.99 28.05
C LEU A 172 9.18 -10.88 29.09
N TYR A 173 10.09 -11.10 30.03
CA TYR A 173 10.43 -10.11 31.05
C TYR A 173 11.96 -10.09 31.25
N GLY A 174 12.48 -8.93 31.62
CA GLY A 174 13.91 -8.71 31.88
C GLY A 174 14.12 -7.67 32.95
#